data_e65a13eae8d9943403cda74091dd6134
#
_entry.id   e65a13eae8d9943403cda74091dd6134
#
_cell.length_a   1.000
_cell.length_b   1.000
_cell.length_c   1.000
_cell.angle_alpha   90.00
_cell.angle_beta   90.00
_cell.angle_gamma   90.00
#
_symmetry.space_group_name_H-M   'P 1'
#
loop_
_entity.id
_entity.type
_entity.pdbx_description
1 polymer ?
#
loop_
_entity_poly.entity_id
_entity_poly.type
_entity_poly.pdbx_seq_one_letter_code
_entity_poly.pdbx_strand_id
1 'polypeptide(L)'
;MTPIAGTPARYAVIDAGTNSIKFHVGERGADGNWRAVVDRAEMTRLGEGLEKSGEISPAALERTATAIAGMAEEAERDGALAIAAVGTAGLRIARNRNAVIAAIAARTGVIIEVISGEEESRLAYLAAKAGVGLAEGSLVVFDTGGGSTQFTFGRGSVVDEQFSVDVGAVRYTERFGLATFVTPGVLRDALVAISGDLSRIDGRPAPDALVAMGGAVTNITAVKHGLAVYDPDVVQGTILDRAEIERQVELYRTRDFETRRAIVGLQPKRADIILAGACIVLTVLDKLDRESLTVSDRGLRHGLLVERFGG
;
A
#
# COMPACT_ATOMS: atom_id res chain seq x y z
N MET A 1 -29.72 -6.87 9.09
CA MET A 1 -30.61 -7.50 8.09
C MET A 1 -30.16 -8.94 7.90
N THR A 2 -31.09 -9.91 7.99
CA THR A 2 -30.78 -11.31 7.73
C THR A 2 -30.71 -11.52 6.21
N PRO A 3 -29.67 -12.20 5.66
CA PRO A 3 -29.56 -12.40 4.22
C PRO A 3 -30.79 -13.16 3.69
N ILE A 4 -31.35 -12.67 2.60
CA ILE A 4 -32.35 -13.43 1.83
C ILE A 4 -31.60 -14.63 1.25
N ALA A 5 -32.11 -15.84 1.48
CA ALA A 5 -31.48 -17.07 1.01
C ALA A 5 -31.26 -16.98 -0.51
N GLY A 6 -30.02 -17.04 -0.95
CA GLY A 6 -29.60 -16.99 -2.35
C GLY A 6 -28.90 -15.69 -2.81
N THR A 7 -28.88 -14.63 -2.00
CA THR A 7 -28.09 -13.43 -2.34
C THR A 7 -26.67 -13.59 -1.79
N PRO A 8 -25.60 -13.42 -2.61
CA PRO A 8 -24.24 -13.51 -2.13
C PRO A 8 -23.97 -12.46 -1.04
N ALA A 9 -23.28 -12.87 0.02
CA ALA A 9 -22.95 -11.98 1.14
C ALA A 9 -21.82 -11.01 0.72
N ARG A 10 -22.03 -9.71 0.92
CA ARG A 10 -21.04 -8.67 0.65
C ARG A 10 -20.51 -8.08 1.94
N TYR A 11 -19.23 -7.76 1.94
CA TYR A 11 -18.53 -7.14 3.06
C TYR A 11 -17.58 -6.08 2.54
N ALA A 12 -17.42 -5.01 3.31
CA ALA A 12 -16.56 -3.89 2.96
C ALA A 12 -15.32 -3.83 3.85
N VAL A 13 -14.23 -3.37 3.29
CA VAL A 13 -12.98 -3.09 4.00
C VAL A 13 -12.49 -1.70 3.67
N ILE A 14 -12.05 -0.96 4.70
CA ILE A 14 -11.41 0.35 4.58
C ILE A 14 -10.02 0.27 5.22
N ASP A 15 -8.97 0.53 4.43
CA ASP A 15 -7.59 0.65 4.88
C ASP A 15 -7.18 2.13 4.86
N ALA A 16 -7.15 2.77 6.03
CA ALA A 16 -6.78 4.16 6.21
C ALA A 16 -5.25 4.30 6.30
N GLY A 17 -4.60 4.35 5.13
CA GLY A 17 -3.17 4.53 5.01
C GLY A 17 -2.69 5.97 5.11
N THR A 18 -1.36 6.16 5.19
CA THR A 18 -0.71 7.47 5.32
C THR A 18 -0.96 8.40 4.13
N ASN A 19 -0.95 7.86 2.91
CA ASN A 19 -1.16 8.64 1.67
C ASN A 19 -2.56 8.47 1.09
N SER A 20 -3.09 7.27 1.12
CA SER A 20 -4.37 6.91 0.50
C SER A 20 -5.19 6.01 1.40
N ILE A 21 -6.50 6.15 1.28
CA ILE A 21 -7.45 5.18 1.80
C ILE A 21 -7.76 4.21 0.68
N LYS A 22 -7.72 2.90 0.98
CA LYS A 22 -8.14 1.86 0.07
C LYS A 22 -9.52 1.35 0.50
N PHE A 23 -10.40 1.19 -0.45
CA PHE A 23 -11.77 0.71 -0.24
C PHE A 23 -12.01 -0.52 -1.09
N HIS A 24 -12.50 -1.57 -0.48
CA HIS A 24 -12.79 -2.82 -1.15
C HIS A 24 -14.13 -3.39 -0.66
N VAL A 25 -15.02 -3.71 -1.59
CA VAL A 25 -16.23 -4.47 -1.33
C VAL A 25 -16.09 -5.83 -1.99
N GLY A 26 -16.05 -6.87 -1.18
CA GLY A 26 -15.98 -8.25 -1.63
C GLY A 26 -17.32 -8.96 -1.49
N GLU A 27 -17.67 -9.73 -2.51
CA GLU A 27 -18.83 -10.62 -2.54
C GLU A 27 -18.35 -12.06 -2.35
N ARG A 28 -18.91 -12.77 -1.37
CA ARG A 28 -18.57 -14.17 -1.12
C ARG A 28 -19.48 -15.08 -1.92
N GLY A 29 -18.91 -15.82 -2.88
CA GLY A 29 -19.64 -16.81 -3.67
C GLY A 29 -20.02 -18.05 -2.86
N ALA A 30 -20.96 -18.83 -3.38
CA ALA A 30 -21.35 -20.11 -2.79
C ALA A 30 -20.20 -21.15 -2.78
N ASP A 31 -19.20 -20.95 -3.64
CA ASP A 31 -17.94 -21.70 -3.71
C ASP A 31 -16.92 -21.29 -2.65
N GLY A 32 -17.25 -20.30 -1.79
CA GLY A 32 -16.37 -19.73 -0.79
C GLY A 32 -15.34 -18.72 -1.33
N ASN A 33 -15.30 -18.52 -2.64
CA ASN A 33 -14.38 -17.58 -3.27
C ASN A 33 -14.88 -16.13 -3.16
N TRP A 34 -13.95 -15.18 -3.13
CA TRP A 34 -14.22 -13.75 -3.10
C TRP A 34 -14.17 -13.15 -4.51
N ARG A 35 -15.15 -12.32 -4.84
CA ARG A 35 -15.17 -11.49 -6.04
C ARG A 35 -15.17 -10.03 -5.64
N ALA A 36 -14.37 -9.23 -6.30
CA ALA A 36 -14.37 -7.79 -6.10
C ALA A 36 -15.65 -7.17 -6.72
N VAL A 37 -16.39 -6.43 -5.93
CA VAL A 37 -17.51 -5.57 -6.37
C VAL A 37 -16.99 -4.15 -6.55
N VAL A 38 -16.21 -3.67 -5.56
CA VAL A 38 -15.49 -2.38 -5.61
C VAL A 38 -14.06 -2.66 -5.18
N ASP A 39 -13.09 -2.07 -5.87
CA ASP A 39 -11.70 -2.04 -5.45
C ASP A 39 -11.05 -0.74 -5.94
N ARG A 40 -10.87 0.22 -5.03
CA ARG A 40 -10.35 1.53 -5.36
C ARG A 40 -9.54 2.15 -4.23
N ALA A 41 -8.76 3.16 -4.57
CA ALA A 41 -8.02 3.96 -3.61
C ALA A 41 -8.33 5.45 -3.79
N GLU A 42 -8.37 6.20 -2.69
CA GLU A 42 -8.56 7.64 -2.69
C GLU A 42 -7.41 8.34 -1.94
N MET A 43 -6.82 9.34 -2.60
CA MET A 43 -5.67 10.09 -2.05
C MET A 43 -6.15 11.14 -1.05
N THR A 44 -6.11 10.84 0.23
CA THR A 44 -6.49 11.78 1.30
C THR A 44 -5.31 12.44 1.97
N ARG A 45 -4.10 11.86 1.80
CA ARG A 45 -2.85 12.36 2.39
C ARG A 45 -2.97 12.60 3.88
N LEU A 46 -3.50 11.59 4.60
CA LEU A 46 -3.69 11.66 6.05
C LEU A 46 -2.40 12.02 6.78
N GLY A 47 -1.25 11.53 6.32
CA GLY A 47 0.06 11.78 6.89
C GLY A 47 0.78 13.03 6.37
N GLU A 48 0.12 13.92 5.63
CA GLU A 48 0.73 15.14 5.11
C GLU A 48 1.22 16.04 6.27
N GLY A 49 2.53 16.35 6.29
CA GLY A 49 3.18 17.14 7.35
C GLY A 49 3.35 16.43 8.69
N LEU A 50 2.94 15.17 8.81
CA LEU A 50 2.98 14.41 10.06
C LEU A 50 4.40 14.21 10.59
N GLU A 51 5.39 14.00 9.70
CA GLU A 51 6.80 13.85 10.08
C GLU A 51 7.34 15.05 10.84
N LYS A 52 6.93 16.27 10.47
CA LYS A 52 7.36 17.52 11.09
C LYS A 52 6.55 17.87 12.33
N SER A 53 5.23 17.71 12.28
CA SER A 53 4.31 18.15 13.32
C SER A 53 4.10 17.11 14.44
N GLY A 54 4.25 15.81 14.11
CA GLY A 54 3.85 14.70 14.96
C GLY A 54 2.32 14.55 15.08
N GLU A 55 1.53 15.30 14.30
CA GLU A 55 0.06 15.33 14.39
C GLU A 55 -0.57 15.36 13.01
N ILE A 56 -1.73 14.70 12.90
CA ILE A 56 -2.58 14.78 11.72
C ILE A 56 -3.26 16.14 11.71
N SER A 57 -3.12 16.87 10.61
CA SER A 57 -3.68 18.21 10.47
C SER A 57 -5.22 18.18 10.34
N PRO A 58 -5.94 19.27 10.74
CA PRO A 58 -7.38 19.35 10.56
C PRO A 58 -7.81 19.17 9.10
N ALA A 59 -7.04 19.68 8.15
CA ALA A 59 -7.32 19.54 6.72
C ALA A 59 -7.19 18.08 6.24
N ALA A 60 -6.18 17.34 6.71
CA ALA A 60 -6.01 15.92 6.40
C ALA A 60 -7.12 15.08 7.03
N LEU A 61 -7.51 15.39 8.27
CA LEU A 61 -8.67 14.77 8.94
C LEU A 61 -9.95 14.99 8.13
N GLU A 62 -10.22 16.22 7.70
CA GLU A 62 -11.44 16.56 6.95
C GLU A 62 -11.54 15.78 5.63
N ARG A 63 -10.45 15.76 4.84
CA ARG A 63 -10.40 14.98 3.60
C ARG A 63 -10.64 13.50 3.84
N THR A 64 -10.03 12.97 4.90
CA THR A 64 -10.10 11.54 5.25
C THR A 64 -11.50 11.17 5.73
N ALA A 65 -12.11 11.97 6.62
CA ALA A 65 -13.45 11.73 7.11
C ALA A 65 -14.50 11.81 5.98
N THR A 66 -14.34 12.76 5.04
CA THR A 66 -15.19 12.88 3.86
C THR A 66 -15.10 11.63 2.97
N ALA A 67 -13.88 11.15 2.70
CA ALA A 67 -13.69 9.94 1.91
C ALA A 67 -14.30 8.69 2.58
N ILE A 68 -14.08 8.52 3.90
CA ILE A 68 -14.64 7.39 4.65
C ILE A 68 -16.18 7.47 4.68
N ALA A 69 -16.78 8.64 4.83
CA ALA A 69 -18.23 8.80 4.77
C ALA A 69 -18.79 8.33 3.43
N GLY A 70 -18.21 8.78 2.32
CA GLY A 70 -18.61 8.33 0.98
C GLY A 70 -18.44 6.82 0.77
N MET A 71 -17.35 6.22 1.30
CA MET A 71 -17.13 4.77 1.24
C MET A 71 -18.14 3.99 2.08
N ALA A 72 -18.52 4.49 3.25
CA ALA A 72 -19.55 3.86 4.09
C ALA A 72 -20.93 3.88 3.41
N GLU A 73 -21.31 5.03 2.82
CA GLU A 73 -22.54 5.15 2.04
C GLU A 73 -22.55 4.24 0.80
N GLU A 74 -21.40 4.09 0.12
CA GLU A 74 -21.26 3.19 -1.03
C GLU A 74 -21.39 1.73 -0.58
N ALA A 75 -20.73 1.34 0.52
CA ALA A 75 -20.85 0.00 1.09
C ALA A 75 -22.31 -0.35 1.43
N GLU A 76 -23.05 0.59 2.02
CA GLU A 76 -24.48 0.40 2.34
C GLU A 76 -25.31 0.26 1.07
N ARG A 77 -25.12 1.10 0.06
CA ARG A 77 -25.83 0.99 -1.25
C ARG A 77 -25.56 -0.34 -1.95
N ASP A 78 -24.31 -0.84 -1.83
CA ASP A 78 -23.91 -2.12 -2.41
C ASP A 78 -24.36 -3.33 -1.58
N GLY A 79 -25.05 -3.09 -0.46
CA GLY A 79 -25.61 -4.15 0.39
C GLY A 79 -24.56 -4.87 1.24
N ALA A 80 -23.47 -4.22 1.60
CA ALA A 80 -22.49 -4.79 2.50
C ALA A 80 -23.09 -5.01 3.89
N LEU A 81 -22.92 -6.20 4.42
CA LEU A 81 -23.45 -6.61 5.73
C LEU A 81 -22.66 -6.03 6.89
N ALA A 82 -21.37 -5.75 6.68
CA ALA A 82 -20.48 -5.15 7.66
C ALA A 82 -19.30 -4.46 6.98
N ILE A 83 -18.69 -3.50 7.72
CA ILE A 83 -17.48 -2.78 7.33
C ILE A 83 -16.40 -3.08 8.36
N ALA A 84 -15.22 -3.54 7.94
CA ALA A 84 -14.00 -3.58 8.74
C ALA A 84 -13.09 -2.42 8.32
N ALA A 85 -12.69 -1.57 9.25
CA ALA A 85 -11.80 -0.45 8.97
C ALA A 85 -10.54 -0.52 9.84
N VAL A 86 -9.37 -0.39 9.19
CA VAL A 86 -8.08 -0.36 9.89
C VAL A 86 -7.29 0.90 9.56
N GLY A 87 -6.48 1.33 10.52
CA GLY A 87 -5.53 2.41 10.37
C GLY A 87 -4.10 1.91 10.52
N THR A 88 -3.20 2.39 9.68
CA THR A 88 -1.82 1.92 9.59
C THR A 88 -0.81 2.97 10.08
N ALA A 89 0.38 3.03 9.51
CA ALA A 89 1.51 3.82 9.97
C ALA A 89 1.18 5.27 10.35
N GLY A 90 0.41 5.99 9.54
CA GLY A 90 0.05 7.39 9.84
C GLY A 90 -0.70 7.55 11.16
N LEU A 91 -1.69 6.67 11.41
CA LEU A 91 -2.44 6.69 12.67
C LEU A 91 -1.62 6.11 13.85
N ARG A 92 -0.73 5.13 13.60
CA ARG A 92 0.13 4.58 14.67
C ARG A 92 1.02 5.63 15.30
N ILE A 93 1.63 6.52 14.50
CA ILE A 93 2.63 7.48 14.97
C ILE A 93 2.03 8.82 15.39
N ALA A 94 0.81 9.15 14.95
CA ALA A 94 0.19 10.44 15.26
C ALA A 94 -0.14 10.57 16.76
N ARG A 95 0.33 11.66 17.39
CA ARG A 95 0.06 11.96 18.81
C ARG A 95 -1.43 12.21 19.07
N ASN A 96 -2.13 12.79 18.09
CA ASN A 96 -3.56 13.11 18.18
C ASN A 96 -4.47 12.01 17.62
N ARG A 97 -3.96 10.78 17.37
CA ARG A 97 -4.71 9.67 16.74
C ARG A 97 -6.08 9.39 17.36
N ASN A 98 -6.18 9.42 18.70
CA ASN A 98 -7.44 9.09 19.38
C ASN A 98 -8.52 10.13 19.07
N ALA A 99 -8.17 11.42 19.04
CA ALA A 99 -9.07 12.50 18.66
C ALA A 99 -9.49 12.39 17.19
N VAL A 100 -8.55 12.04 16.30
CA VAL A 100 -8.80 11.81 14.86
C VAL A 100 -9.77 10.66 14.66
N ILE A 101 -9.54 9.51 15.29
CA ILE A 101 -10.41 8.31 15.19
C ILE A 101 -11.82 8.64 15.73
N ALA A 102 -11.91 9.31 16.89
CA ALA A 102 -13.18 9.70 17.46
C ALA A 102 -13.97 10.66 16.55
N ALA A 103 -13.28 11.62 15.92
CA ALA A 103 -13.91 12.56 14.99
C ALA A 103 -14.41 11.84 13.71
N ILE A 104 -13.65 10.90 13.17
CA ILE A 104 -14.07 10.06 12.04
C ILE A 104 -15.30 9.23 12.44
N ALA A 105 -15.24 8.53 13.58
CA ALA A 105 -16.34 7.68 14.05
C ALA A 105 -17.63 8.49 14.29
N ALA A 106 -17.52 9.68 14.90
CA ALA A 106 -18.68 10.55 15.13
C ALA A 106 -19.36 11.03 13.84
N ARG A 107 -18.57 11.21 12.76
CA ARG A 107 -19.08 11.70 11.48
C ARG A 107 -19.60 10.58 10.57
N THR A 108 -18.97 9.41 10.61
CA THR A 108 -19.17 8.36 9.60
C THR A 108 -19.81 7.09 10.17
N GLY A 109 -19.85 6.93 11.47
CA GLY A 109 -20.21 5.66 12.13
C GLY A 109 -19.15 4.56 12.02
N VAL A 110 -18.07 4.79 11.25
CA VAL A 110 -17.01 3.80 11.02
C VAL A 110 -15.97 3.90 12.13
N ILE A 111 -15.73 2.78 12.81
CA ILE A 111 -14.70 2.66 13.86
C ILE A 111 -13.41 2.12 13.23
N ILE A 112 -12.33 2.91 13.31
CA ILE A 112 -11.02 2.52 12.79
C ILE A 112 -10.23 1.81 13.89
N GLU A 113 -9.84 0.56 13.67
CA GLU A 113 -8.89 -0.19 14.48
C GLU A 113 -7.47 0.14 14.03
N VAL A 114 -6.61 0.63 14.94
CA VAL A 114 -5.19 0.84 14.60
C VAL A 114 -4.44 -0.48 14.79
N ILE A 115 -3.99 -1.06 13.67
CA ILE A 115 -3.25 -2.32 13.69
C ILE A 115 -1.74 -2.10 13.82
N SER A 116 -1.03 -3.09 14.37
CA SER A 116 0.43 -3.07 14.46
C SER A 116 1.10 -3.25 13.09
N GLY A 117 2.40 -2.96 12.99
CA GLY A 117 3.15 -3.21 11.77
C GLY A 117 3.27 -4.70 11.43
N GLU A 118 3.32 -5.53 12.46
CA GLU A 118 3.35 -6.99 12.34
C GLU A 118 2.04 -7.50 11.75
N GLU A 119 0.91 -6.99 12.25
CA GLU A 119 -0.40 -7.37 11.75
C GLU A 119 -0.61 -6.89 10.30
N GLU A 120 -0.17 -5.67 9.97
CA GLU A 120 -0.17 -5.14 8.61
C GLU A 120 0.63 -6.05 7.67
N SER A 121 1.82 -6.52 8.10
CA SER A 121 2.67 -7.45 7.34
C SER A 121 2.00 -8.81 7.14
N ARG A 122 1.37 -9.35 8.19
CA ARG A 122 0.67 -10.63 8.14
C ARG A 122 -0.51 -10.62 7.15
N LEU A 123 -1.31 -9.56 7.19
CA LEU A 123 -2.44 -9.40 6.27
C LEU A 123 -1.97 -9.24 4.82
N ALA A 124 -0.88 -8.50 4.61
CA ALA A 124 -0.26 -8.34 3.31
C ALA A 124 0.24 -9.70 2.74
N TYR A 125 0.86 -10.53 3.59
CA TYR A 125 1.32 -11.86 3.21
C TYR A 125 0.17 -12.80 2.81
N LEU A 126 -0.93 -12.80 3.58
CA LEU A 126 -2.12 -13.59 3.25
C LEU A 126 -2.69 -13.20 1.88
N ALA A 127 -2.74 -11.90 1.58
CA ALA A 127 -3.19 -11.39 0.29
C ALA A 127 -2.28 -11.83 -0.86
N ALA A 128 -0.95 -11.72 -0.70
CA ALA A 128 0.02 -12.15 -1.69
C ALA A 128 -0.07 -13.66 -1.96
N LYS A 129 -0.10 -14.46 -0.90
CA LYS A 129 -0.22 -15.93 -0.98
C LYS A 129 -1.46 -16.35 -1.77
N ALA A 130 -2.60 -15.71 -1.52
CA ALA A 130 -3.85 -16.01 -2.21
C ALA A 130 -3.83 -15.55 -3.68
N GLY A 131 -3.02 -14.54 -4.04
CA GLY A 131 -3.07 -13.87 -5.33
C GLY A 131 -2.03 -14.28 -6.36
N VAL A 132 -0.86 -14.77 -5.95
CA VAL A 132 0.29 -14.97 -6.86
C VAL A 132 0.66 -16.46 -7.03
N GLY A 133 0.07 -17.38 -6.27
CA GLY A 133 0.40 -18.79 -6.31
C GLY A 133 1.85 -19.02 -5.88
N LEU A 134 2.11 -19.13 -4.59
CA LEU A 134 3.48 -19.19 -4.07
C LEU A 134 4.15 -20.51 -4.42
N ALA A 135 5.34 -20.41 -5.02
CA ALA A 135 6.24 -21.52 -5.23
C ALA A 135 6.67 -22.16 -3.88
N GLU A 136 7.14 -23.39 -3.94
CA GLU A 136 7.96 -23.96 -2.88
C GLU A 136 9.27 -23.17 -2.80
N GLY A 137 9.76 -22.90 -1.58
CA GLY A 137 10.99 -22.15 -1.37
C GLY A 137 10.83 -21.00 -0.40
N SER A 138 11.89 -20.23 -0.22
CA SER A 138 11.90 -19.02 0.60
C SER A 138 11.19 -17.88 -0.14
N LEU A 139 10.32 -17.19 0.57
CA LEU A 139 9.55 -16.08 0.04
C LEU A 139 9.71 -14.86 0.92
N VAL A 140 9.93 -13.72 0.28
CA VAL A 140 9.78 -12.43 0.93
C VAL A 140 8.62 -11.67 0.26
N VAL A 141 7.70 -11.20 1.06
CA VAL A 141 6.64 -10.27 0.64
C VAL A 141 6.91 -8.93 1.30
N PHE A 142 6.87 -7.85 0.53
CA PHE A 142 6.92 -6.51 1.11
C PHE A 142 5.85 -5.59 0.51
N ASP A 143 5.29 -4.71 1.35
CA ASP A 143 4.33 -3.67 0.96
C ASP A 143 4.93 -2.30 1.29
N THR A 144 5.18 -1.49 0.25
CA THR A 144 5.69 -0.14 0.41
C THR A 144 4.55 0.88 0.36
N GLY A 145 4.24 1.41 1.54
CA GLY A 145 3.23 2.44 1.73
C GLY A 145 3.79 3.87 1.73
N GLY A 146 2.95 4.81 2.15
CA GLY A 146 3.34 6.22 2.30
C GLY A 146 4.25 6.46 3.52
N GLY A 147 3.98 5.80 4.64
CA GLY A 147 4.68 6.01 5.92
C GLY A 147 5.63 4.89 6.34
N SER A 148 5.43 3.67 5.82
CA SER A 148 6.18 2.48 6.24
C SER A 148 6.29 1.47 5.11
N THR A 149 7.21 0.52 5.29
CA THR A 149 7.32 -0.69 4.47
C THR A 149 7.22 -1.90 5.39
N GLN A 150 6.32 -2.82 5.09
CA GLN A 150 6.11 -4.07 5.80
C GLN A 150 6.86 -5.18 5.10
N PHE A 151 7.46 -6.06 5.88
CA PHE A 151 8.16 -7.25 5.39
C PHE A 151 7.60 -8.49 6.05
N THR A 152 7.41 -9.54 5.27
CA THR A 152 7.13 -10.89 5.75
C THR A 152 8.07 -11.86 5.06
N PHE A 153 8.85 -12.57 5.85
CA PHE A 153 9.74 -13.64 5.45
C PHE A 153 9.08 -14.97 5.80
N GLY A 154 9.11 -15.92 4.90
CA GLY A 154 8.52 -17.22 5.13
C GLY A 154 8.86 -18.24 4.06
N ARG A 155 8.32 -19.44 4.25
CA ARG A 155 8.45 -20.55 3.31
C ARG A 155 7.10 -21.24 3.17
N GLY A 156 6.54 -21.24 1.97
CA GLY A 156 5.22 -21.82 1.72
C GLY A 156 4.14 -21.17 2.60
N SER A 157 3.53 -21.94 3.50
CA SER A 157 2.52 -21.44 4.46
C SER A 157 3.09 -21.03 5.82
N VAL A 158 4.40 -21.19 6.03
CA VAL A 158 5.05 -20.85 7.30
C VAL A 158 5.65 -19.45 7.20
N VAL A 159 5.24 -18.57 8.12
CA VAL A 159 5.85 -17.25 8.30
C VAL A 159 6.96 -17.38 9.34
N ASP A 160 8.19 -17.07 8.96
CA ASP A 160 9.36 -17.14 9.85
C ASP A 160 9.52 -15.83 10.63
N GLU A 161 9.31 -14.69 9.97
CA GLU A 161 9.42 -13.38 10.57
C GLU A 161 8.56 -12.35 9.81
N GLN A 162 8.00 -11.41 10.55
CA GLN A 162 7.28 -10.28 9.98
C GLN A 162 7.52 -9.01 10.79
N PHE A 163 7.65 -7.87 10.11
CA PHE A 163 7.88 -6.58 10.75
C PHE A 163 7.56 -5.41 9.84
N SER A 164 7.46 -4.23 10.44
CA SER A 164 7.35 -2.95 9.76
C SER A 164 8.59 -2.10 10.04
N VAL A 165 9.02 -1.34 9.03
CA VAL A 165 10.03 -0.28 9.18
C VAL A 165 9.43 1.04 8.73
N ASP A 166 9.84 2.13 9.37
CA ASP A 166 9.35 3.49 9.10
C ASP A 166 9.99 4.09 7.83
N VAL A 167 9.98 3.33 6.74
CA VAL A 167 10.47 3.70 5.42
C VAL A 167 9.28 3.74 4.46
N GLY A 168 8.85 4.94 4.05
CA GLY A 168 7.67 5.11 3.20
C GLY A 168 7.80 6.27 2.24
N ALA A 169 7.06 6.21 1.12
CA ALA A 169 7.20 7.14 0.01
C ALA A 169 6.90 8.61 0.37
N VAL A 170 5.89 8.87 1.21
CA VAL A 170 5.57 10.23 1.68
C VAL A 170 6.69 10.76 2.57
N ARG A 171 7.10 9.95 3.57
CA ARG A 171 8.15 10.31 4.53
C ARG A 171 9.45 10.72 3.84
N TYR A 172 9.94 9.92 2.89
CA TYR A 172 11.19 10.21 2.19
C TYR A 172 11.05 11.34 1.17
N THR A 173 9.88 11.49 0.56
CA THR A 173 9.59 12.66 -0.27
C THR A 173 9.68 13.96 0.51
N GLU A 174 9.08 14.02 1.70
CA GLU A 174 9.14 15.20 2.57
C GLU A 174 10.55 15.45 3.12
N ARG A 175 11.25 14.37 3.52
CA ARG A 175 12.60 14.46 4.12
C ARG A 175 13.66 14.98 3.13
N PHE A 176 13.60 14.57 1.86
CA PHE A 176 14.62 14.86 0.84
C PHE A 176 14.12 15.78 -0.29
N GLY A 177 12.88 16.25 -0.24
CA GLY A 177 12.33 17.13 -1.27
C GLY A 177 12.17 16.45 -2.63
N LEU A 178 11.78 15.16 -2.66
CA LEU A 178 11.73 14.35 -3.89
C LEU A 178 10.50 14.59 -4.76
N ALA A 179 9.64 15.55 -4.39
CA ALA A 179 8.40 15.83 -5.12
C ALA A 179 8.61 16.48 -6.50
N THR A 180 9.80 16.98 -6.78
CA THR A 180 10.13 17.70 -8.02
C THR A 180 11.44 17.18 -8.62
N PHE A 181 12.03 17.93 -9.56
CA PHE A 181 13.36 17.66 -10.11
C PHE A 181 14.38 17.47 -8.99
N VAL A 182 15.21 16.43 -9.10
CA VAL A 182 16.20 16.06 -8.08
C VAL A 182 17.58 15.89 -8.72
N THR A 183 18.59 16.51 -8.11
CA THR A 183 19.97 16.33 -8.55
C THR A 183 20.49 14.93 -8.23
N PRO A 184 21.52 14.42 -8.95
CA PRO A 184 22.12 13.13 -8.62
C PRO A 184 22.67 13.06 -7.18
N GLY A 185 23.09 14.19 -6.60
CA GLY A 185 23.56 14.26 -5.21
C GLY A 185 22.44 13.95 -4.22
N VAL A 186 21.33 14.68 -4.32
CA VAL A 186 20.16 14.48 -3.44
C VAL A 186 19.59 13.06 -3.59
N LEU A 187 19.56 12.50 -4.83
CA LEU A 187 19.13 11.13 -5.05
C LEU A 187 20.02 10.13 -4.29
N ARG A 188 21.36 10.29 -4.39
CA ARG A 188 22.31 9.43 -3.64
C ARG A 188 22.10 9.52 -2.14
N ASP A 189 21.93 10.74 -1.61
CA ASP A 189 21.70 10.94 -0.18
C ASP A 189 20.40 10.27 0.29
N ALA A 190 19.35 10.35 -0.51
CA ALA A 190 18.08 9.65 -0.26
C ALA A 190 18.26 8.12 -0.28
N LEU A 191 18.94 7.56 -1.29
CA LEU A 191 19.21 6.13 -1.39
C LEU A 191 20.06 5.62 -0.22
N VAL A 192 21.09 6.37 0.20
CA VAL A 192 21.91 6.02 1.37
C VAL A 192 21.06 6.00 2.64
N ALA A 193 20.20 7.01 2.83
CA ALA A 193 19.32 7.07 3.99
C ALA A 193 18.29 5.94 4.00
N ILE A 194 17.65 5.65 2.85
CA ILE A 194 16.74 4.51 2.70
C ILE A 194 17.45 3.20 3.03
N SER A 195 18.66 3.01 2.49
CA SER A 195 19.47 1.82 2.76
C SER A 195 19.82 1.67 4.24
N GLY A 196 20.19 2.76 4.92
CA GLY A 196 20.47 2.75 6.36
C GLY A 196 19.23 2.40 7.19
N ASP A 197 18.08 3.00 6.86
CA ASP A 197 16.83 2.78 7.61
C ASP A 197 16.19 1.40 7.29
N LEU A 198 16.62 0.73 6.20
CA LEU A 198 16.30 -0.66 5.87
C LEU A 198 17.32 -1.68 6.44
N SER A 199 18.19 -1.31 7.36
CA SER A 199 19.25 -2.18 7.91
C SER A 199 18.75 -3.49 8.52
N ARG A 200 17.48 -3.56 8.92
CA ARG A 200 16.87 -4.80 9.45
C ARG A 200 16.85 -5.96 8.44
N ILE A 201 16.98 -5.67 7.15
CA ILE A 201 17.07 -6.71 6.11
C ILE A 201 18.50 -6.96 5.61
N ASP A 202 19.52 -6.35 6.23
CA ASP A 202 20.92 -6.56 5.86
C ASP A 202 21.39 -7.98 6.13
N GLY A 203 22.19 -8.51 5.21
CA GLY A 203 22.83 -9.81 5.36
C GLY A 203 21.86 -11.01 5.30
N ARG A 204 20.59 -10.79 4.95
CA ARG A 204 19.64 -11.87 4.74
C ARG A 204 19.94 -12.59 3.42
N PRO A 205 19.76 -13.91 3.38
CA PRO A 205 19.94 -14.66 2.13
C PRO A 205 18.92 -14.18 1.08
N ALA A 206 19.32 -14.19 -0.18
CA ALA A 206 18.43 -13.92 -1.30
C ALA A 206 17.25 -14.92 -1.28
N PRO A 207 15.99 -14.46 -1.28
CA PRO A 207 14.86 -15.36 -1.31
C PRO A 207 14.69 -16.00 -2.68
N ASP A 208 14.09 -17.20 -2.76
CA ASP A 208 13.75 -17.83 -4.03
C ASP A 208 12.70 -17.01 -4.81
N ALA A 209 11.78 -16.37 -4.08
CA ALA A 209 10.80 -15.45 -4.64
C ALA A 209 10.69 -14.15 -3.81
N LEU A 210 10.57 -13.01 -4.52
CA LEU A 210 10.33 -11.70 -3.95
C LEU A 210 9.03 -11.13 -4.53
N VAL A 211 8.06 -10.83 -3.67
CA VAL A 211 6.78 -10.24 -4.05
C VAL A 211 6.67 -8.84 -3.47
N ALA A 212 6.32 -7.89 -4.32
CA ALA A 212 6.12 -6.50 -3.92
C ALA A 212 4.67 -6.06 -4.11
N MET A 213 4.19 -5.27 -3.16
CA MET A 213 2.85 -4.68 -3.14
C MET A 213 2.91 -3.18 -2.87
N GLY A 214 1.76 -2.56 -2.94
CA GLY A 214 1.61 -1.14 -2.61
C GLY A 214 1.60 -0.23 -3.83
N GLY A 215 1.16 0.99 -3.57
CA GLY A 215 0.87 1.93 -4.65
C GLY A 215 2.08 2.42 -5.43
N ALA A 216 3.29 2.36 -4.89
CA ALA A 216 4.51 2.65 -5.64
C ALA A 216 4.73 1.58 -6.71
N VAL A 217 4.69 0.31 -6.32
CA VAL A 217 4.96 -0.83 -7.20
C VAL A 217 3.91 -0.93 -8.32
N THR A 218 2.63 -0.79 -7.98
CA THR A 218 1.55 -0.87 -8.98
C THR A 218 1.61 0.28 -9.99
N ASN A 219 2.03 1.49 -9.57
CA ASN A 219 2.24 2.61 -10.50
C ASN A 219 3.48 2.42 -11.37
N ILE A 220 4.61 1.93 -10.83
CA ILE A 220 5.79 1.55 -11.63
C ILE A 220 5.39 0.54 -12.70
N THR A 221 4.56 -0.45 -12.34
CA THR A 221 4.06 -1.46 -13.27
C THR A 221 3.15 -0.86 -14.34
N ALA A 222 2.22 0.01 -13.95
CA ALA A 222 1.33 0.68 -14.90
C ALA A 222 2.11 1.56 -15.89
N VAL A 223 3.17 2.25 -15.44
CA VAL A 223 4.10 3.01 -16.30
C VAL A 223 4.87 2.09 -17.24
N LYS A 224 5.38 0.94 -16.77
CA LYS A 224 6.04 -0.07 -17.59
C LYS A 224 5.16 -0.51 -18.77
N HIS A 225 3.87 -0.75 -18.51
CA HIS A 225 2.91 -1.21 -19.51
C HIS A 225 2.23 -0.06 -20.29
N GLY A 226 2.47 1.21 -19.92
CA GLY A 226 1.84 2.36 -20.58
C GLY A 226 0.31 2.37 -20.41
N LEU A 227 -0.21 1.98 -19.27
CA LEU A 227 -1.64 1.83 -19.02
C LEU A 227 -2.31 3.21 -18.88
N ALA A 228 -3.00 3.68 -19.92
CA ALA A 228 -3.79 4.92 -19.85
C ALA A 228 -4.98 4.79 -18.86
N VAL A 229 -5.52 3.59 -18.72
CA VAL A 229 -6.50 3.20 -17.71
C VAL A 229 -5.89 2.07 -16.89
N TYR A 230 -5.96 2.18 -15.56
CA TYR A 230 -5.42 1.17 -14.68
C TYR A 230 -6.16 -0.16 -14.85
N ASP A 231 -5.40 -1.23 -15.05
CA ASP A 231 -5.92 -2.59 -15.21
C ASP A 231 -5.22 -3.51 -14.19
N PRO A 232 -5.94 -3.94 -13.14
CA PRO A 232 -5.39 -4.80 -12.10
C PRO A 232 -4.96 -6.17 -12.62
N ASP A 233 -5.59 -6.70 -13.67
CA ASP A 233 -5.26 -8.02 -14.22
C ASP A 233 -3.93 -7.98 -15.00
N VAL A 234 -3.60 -6.85 -15.62
CA VAL A 234 -2.28 -6.62 -16.25
C VAL A 234 -1.20 -6.42 -15.18
N VAL A 235 -1.53 -5.74 -14.09
CA VAL A 235 -0.59 -5.42 -13.01
C VAL A 235 -0.26 -6.67 -12.18
N GLN A 236 -1.28 -7.47 -11.85
CA GLN A 236 -1.13 -8.66 -11.02
C GLN A 236 -0.20 -9.69 -11.69
N GLY A 237 0.84 -10.12 -10.98
CA GLY A 237 1.79 -11.12 -11.46
C GLY A 237 2.86 -10.57 -12.42
N THR A 238 2.84 -9.27 -12.76
CA THR A 238 3.91 -8.67 -13.58
C THR A 238 5.26 -8.81 -12.87
N ILE A 239 6.28 -9.15 -13.66
CA ILE A 239 7.67 -9.15 -13.20
C ILE A 239 8.28 -7.78 -13.50
N LEU A 240 8.77 -7.11 -12.47
CA LEU A 240 9.60 -5.91 -12.58
C LEU A 240 11.05 -6.30 -12.36
N ASP A 241 11.89 -6.05 -13.36
CA ASP A 241 13.32 -6.20 -13.24
C ASP A 241 14.00 -4.90 -12.75
N ARG A 242 15.21 -5.04 -12.24
CA ARG A 242 16.05 -3.95 -11.75
C ARG A 242 16.19 -2.84 -12.79
N ALA A 243 16.51 -3.19 -14.03
CA ALA A 243 16.78 -2.23 -15.09
C ALA A 243 15.56 -1.34 -15.36
N GLU A 244 14.35 -1.89 -15.33
CA GLU A 244 13.12 -1.11 -15.48
C GLU A 244 12.90 -0.14 -14.30
N ILE A 245 13.16 -0.59 -13.08
CA ILE A 245 13.02 0.27 -11.89
C ILE A 245 14.05 1.41 -11.93
N GLU A 246 15.31 1.13 -12.27
CA GLU A 246 16.37 2.14 -12.45
C GLU A 246 16.02 3.15 -13.55
N ARG A 247 15.51 2.67 -14.69
CA ARG A 247 15.00 3.52 -15.77
C ARG A 247 13.92 4.47 -15.28
N GLN A 248 13.00 3.99 -14.45
CA GLN A 248 11.91 4.81 -13.91
C GLN A 248 12.40 5.78 -12.82
N VAL A 249 13.35 5.38 -11.97
CA VAL A 249 14.01 6.31 -11.03
C VAL A 249 14.59 7.51 -11.79
N GLU A 250 15.32 7.25 -12.88
CA GLU A 250 15.89 8.31 -13.72
C GLU A 250 14.81 9.13 -14.44
N LEU A 251 13.76 8.47 -14.93
CA LEU A 251 12.59 9.12 -15.54
C LEU A 251 11.95 10.12 -14.58
N TYR A 252 11.75 9.74 -13.32
CA TYR A 252 11.11 10.60 -12.30
C TYR A 252 12.07 11.68 -11.78
N ARG A 253 13.33 11.34 -11.55
CA ARG A 253 14.34 12.27 -11.04
C ARG A 253 14.52 13.49 -11.95
N THR A 254 14.51 13.29 -13.26
CA THR A 254 14.76 14.34 -14.26
C THR A 254 13.54 15.20 -14.58
N ARG A 255 12.40 14.98 -13.92
CA ARG A 255 11.13 15.67 -14.17
C ARG A 255 10.62 16.38 -12.93
N ASP A 256 10.00 17.54 -13.15
CA ASP A 256 9.22 18.21 -12.12
C ASP A 256 7.86 17.53 -11.91
N PHE A 257 7.12 18.00 -10.92
CA PHE A 257 5.83 17.45 -10.55
C PHE A 257 4.82 17.44 -11.72
N GLU A 258 4.71 18.56 -12.45
CA GLU A 258 3.73 18.68 -13.53
C GLU A 258 4.07 17.75 -14.71
N THR A 259 5.35 17.64 -15.04
CA THR A 259 5.82 16.74 -16.10
C THR A 259 5.67 15.26 -15.70
N ARG A 260 5.86 14.94 -14.41
CA ARG A 260 5.58 13.58 -13.91
C ARG A 260 4.11 13.21 -14.00
N ARG A 261 3.19 14.15 -13.72
CA ARG A 261 1.74 13.94 -13.84
C ARG A 261 1.27 13.54 -15.22
N ALA A 262 2.02 13.91 -16.26
CA ALA A 262 1.73 13.59 -17.65
C ALA A 262 2.26 12.21 -18.09
N ILE A 263 2.98 11.48 -17.23
CA ILE A 263 3.50 10.15 -17.57
C ILE A 263 2.35 9.16 -17.65
N VAL A 264 2.20 8.51 -18.80
CA VAL A 264 1.17 7.49 -19.01
C VAL A 264 1.41 6.32 -18.06
N GLY A 265 0.36 5.88 -17.38
CA GLY A 265 0.40 4.84 -16.36
C GLY A 265 0.64 5.36 -14.94
N LEU A 266 1.19 6.54 -14.76
CA LEU A 266 1.34 7.14 -13.44
C LEU A 266 0.05 7.84 -13.03
N GLN A 267 -0.50 7.45 -11.88
CA GLN A 267 -1.62 8.19 -11.29
C GLN A 267 -1.18 9.62 -10.94
N PRO A 268 -1.82 10.68 -11.50
CA PRO A 268 -1.37 12.06 -11.32
C PRO A 268 -1.22 12.49 -9.85
N LYS A 269 -2.06 11.95 -8.95
CA LYS A 269 -2.03 12.22 -7.52
C LYS A 269 -0.87 11.54 -6.76
N ARG A 270 -0.05 10.73 -7.45
CA ARG A 270 1.15 10.05 -6.91
C ARG A 270 2.46 10.62 -7.48
N ALA A 271 2.37 11.58 -8.40
CA ALA A 271 3.54 12.13 -9.10
C ALA A 271 4.58 12.75 -8.14
N ASP A 272 4.16 13.24 -6.99
CA ASP A 272 5.02 13.80 -5.96
C ASP A 272 5.83 12.75 -5.18
N ILE A 273 5.26 11.57 -4.95
CA ILE A 273 5.88 10.54 -4.08
C ILE A 273 6.48 9.36 -4.84
N ILE A 274 6.26 9.29 -6.16
CA ILE A 274 6.65 8.11 -6.95
C ILE A 274 8.16 7.88 -6.98
N LEU A 275 8.97 8.96 -7.01
CA LEU A 275 10.43 8.83 -6.99
C LEU A 275 10.91 8.17 -5.70
N ALA A 276 10.41 8.61 -4.54
CA ALA A 276 10.75 7.98 -3.26
C ALA A 276 10.32 6.51 -3.22
N GLY A 277 9.12 6.21 -3.71
CA GLY A 277 8.62 4.84 -3.82
C GLY A 277 9.52 3.95 -4.68
N ALA A 278 9.94 4.43 -5.85
CA ALA A 278 10.85 3.71 -6.74
C ALA A 278 12.23 3.48 -6.11
N CYS A 279 12.77 4.49 -5.39
CA CYS A 279 14.03 4.36 -4.65
C CYS A 279 13.94 3.30 -3.56
N ILE A 280 12.83 3.23 -2.82
CA ILE A 280 12.61 2.20 -1.79
C ILE A 280 12.60 0.81 -2.42
N VAL A 281 11.84 0.62 -3.51
CA VAL A 281 11.75 -0.67 -4.21
C VAL A 281 13.11 -1.11 -4.74
N LEU A 282 13.87 -0.20 -5.35
CA LEU A 282 15.24 -0.47 -5.83
C LEU A 282 16.16 -0.89 -4.70
N THR A 283 16.13 -0.19 -3.57
CA THR A 283 16.96 -0.51 -2.40
C THR A 283 16.62 -1.88 -1.79
N VAL A 284 15.34 -2.27 -1.80
CA VAL A 284 14.93 -3.62 -1.34
C VAL A 284 15.50 -4.71 -2.26
N LEU A 285 15.46 -4.51 -3.59
CA LEU A 285 16.10 -5.42 -4.54
C LEU A 285 17.60 -5.57 -4.26
N ASP A 286 18.31 -4.44 -4.05
CA ASP A 286 19.74 -4.44 -3.73
C ASP A 286 20.07 -5.23 -2.46
N LYS A 287 19.33 -4.96 -1.39
CA LYS A 287 19.59 -5.58 -0.07
C LYS A 287 19.27 -7.08 -0.03
N LEU A 288 18.32 -7.53 -0.84
CA LEU A 288 17.94 -8.95 -0.93
C LEU A 288 18.61 -9.69 -2.08
N ASP A 289 19.58 -9.05 -2.75
CA ASP A 289 20.35 -9.61 -3.88
C ASP A 289 19.42 -10.23 -4.94
N ARG A 290 18.41 -9.45 -5.38
CA ARG A 290 17.45 -9.86 -6.40
C ARG A 290 17.50 -8.96 -7.61
N GLU A 291 17.43 -9.55 -8.81
CA GLU A 291 17.38 -8.83 -10.08
C GLU A 291 15.95 -8.51 -10.52
N SER A 292 14.96 -9.11 -9.88
CA SER A 292 13.55 -8.89 -10.18
C SER A 292 12.65 -9.22 -9.01
N LEU A 293 11.42 -8.71 -9.09
CA LEU A 293 10.33 -9.03 -8.17
C LEU A 293 9.03 -9.30 -8.94
N THR A 294 8.10 -9.99 -8.30
CA THR A 294 6.74 -10.18 -8.81
C THR A 294 5.81 -9.16 -8.14
N VAL A 295 4.98 -8.50 -8.92
CA VAL A 295 4.04 -7.50 -8.42
C VAL A 295 2.74 -8.16 -7.97
N SER A 296 2.24 -7.78 -6.80
CA SER A 296 0.89 -8.10 -6.38
C SER A 296 0.06 -6.84 -6.24
N ASP A 297 -1.06 -6.77 -6.95
CA ASP A 297 -2.07 -5.72 -6.76
C ASP A 297 -2.95 -5.98 -5.53
N ARG A 298 -2.92 -7.20 -5.00
CA ARG A 298 -3.63 -7.60 -3.80
C ARG A 298 -2.80 -7.29 -2.57
N GLY A 299 -3.31 -6.43 -1.70
CA GLY A 299 -2.62 -5.98 -0.49
C GLY A 299 -3.46 -6.19 0.77
N LEU A 300 -3.14 -5.45 1.83
CA LEU A 300 -3.73 -5.52 3.16
C LEU A 300 -5.27 -5.64 3.15
N ARG A 301 -5.97 -4.82 2.34
CA ARG A 301 -7.45 -4.84 2.26
C ARG A 301 -8.03 -6.20 1.88
N HIS A 302 -7.33 -6.95 1.01
CA HIS A 302 -7.76 -8.30 0.61
C HIS A 302 -7.52 -9.32 1.73
N GLY A 303 -6.37 -9.23 2.40
CA GLY A 303 -6.08 -10.07 3.56
C GLY A 303 -7.07 -9.83 4.70
N LEU A 304 -7.37 -8.56 4.97
CA LEU A 304 -8.34 -8.16 6.00
C LEU A 304 -9.76 -8.67 5.69
N LEU A 305 -10.19 -8.61 4.42
CA LEU A 305 -11.47 -9.15 4.00
C LEU A 305 -11.59 -10.65 4.32
N VAL A 306 -10.58 -11.42 3.92
CA VAL A 306 -10.54 -12.87 4.16
C VAL A 306 -10.51 -13.18 5.64
N GLU A 307 -9.73 -12.46 6.43
CA GLU A 307 -9.58 -12.71 7.86
C GLU A 307 -10.85 -12.37 8.64
N ARG A 308 -11.48 -11.22 8.38
CA ARG A 308 -12.64 -10.75 9.15
C ARG A 308 -13.94 -11.44 8.74
N PHE A 309 -14.04 -11.90 7.50
CA PHE A 309 -15.31 -12.37 6.92
C PHE A 309 -15.21 -13.71 6.21
N GLY A 310 -14.04 -14.33 6.16
CA GLY A 310 -13.78 -15.59 5.45
C GLY A 310 -14.11 -16.85 6.24
N GLY A 311 -14.40 -16.75 7.56
CA GLY A 311 -14.72 -17.86 8.45
C GLY A 311 -16.10 -18.51 8.22
#